data_f48a3f73770a7d6be1c3e4e4a7b23791
#
_entry.id   f48a3f73770a7d6be1c3e4e4a7b23791
#
_cell.length_a   1.000
_cell.length_b   1.000
_cell.length_c   1.000
_cell.angle_alpha   90.00
_cell.angle_beta   90.00
_cell.angle_gamma   90.00
#
_symmetry.space_group_name_H-M   'P 1'
#
loop_
_entity.id
_entity.type
_entity.pdbx_description
1 polymer ?
#
loop_
_entity_poly.entity_id
_entity_poly.type
_entity_poly.pdbx_seq_one_letter_code
_entity_poly.pdbx_strand_id
1 'polypeptide(L)'
;VGINSTGIYANCPVGQKVVIDCENLNVGGYGMQAQIGTTYKGAIGRMDLAVWLDHVRVINKPQLWYDELIPMELTGAQLKAYDKDLAPVLVMFKDVTIKEADGTATFAPEDLKDGGNGVNRTLVLDDNSTLTFRTSTYANFSTEVMPTGKINVIGILSRYNSTWQIVARTYSDIQRNN
;
A
#
# COMPACT_ATOMS: atom_id res chain seq x y z
N VAL A 1 9.39 6.13 -0.40
CA VAL A 1 9.35 7.61 -0.43
C VAL A 1 7.97 8.08 -0.02
N GLY A 2 7.90 8.97 0.97
CA GLY A 2 6.64 9.61 1.37
C GLY A 2 6.39 10.87 0.52
N ILE A 3 5.21 10.99 -0.11
CA ILE A 3 4.85 12.13 -0.94
C ILE A 3 3.55 12.74 -0.44
N ASN A 4 3.51 14.07 -0.37
CA ASN A 4 2.35 14.87 0.02
C ASN A 4 1.89 15.74 -1.17
N SER A 5 1.55 15.08 -2.27
CA SER A 5 1.04 15.73 -3.47
C SER A 5 0.12 14.79 -4.24
N THR A 6 -0.86 15.36 -4.91
CA THR A 6 -1.74 14.66 -5.84
C THR A 6 -1.17 14.71 -7.27
N GLY A 7 -1.60 13.79 -8.13
CA GLY A 7 -1.23 13.82 -9.55
C GLY A 7 0.15 13.26 -9.90
N ILE A 8 0.96 12.85 -8.93
CA ILE A 8 2.29 12.23 -9.18
C ILE A 8 2.15 11.00 -10.09
N TYR A 9 1.08 10.22 -9.92
CA TYR A 9 0.84 9.02 -10.73
C TYR A 9 0.76 9.30 -12.24
N ALA A 10 0.28 10.46 -12.64
CA ALA A 10 0.21 10.83 -14.06
C ALA A 10 1.61 10.95 -14.69
N ASN A 11 2.61 11.39 -13.92
CA ASN A 11 3.98 11.60 -14.37
C ASN A 11 4.93 10.45 -13.97
N CYS A 12 4.52 9.62 -13.02
CA CYS A 12 5.30 8.50 -12.51
C CYS A 12 4.37 7.30 -12.27
N PRO A 13 3.85 6.68 -13.34
CA PRO A 13 2.96 5.51 -13.23
C PRO A 13 3.72 4.27 -12.76
N VAL A 14 2.99 3.21 -12.45
CA VAL A 14 3.57 1.88 -12.14
C VAL A 14 4.51 1.44 -13.27
N GLY A 15 5.66 0.89 -12.90
CA GLY A 15 6.70 0.48 -13.86
C GLY A 15 7.62 1.61 -14.33
N GLN A 16 7.45 2.81 -13.79
CA GLN A 16 8.32 3.92 -14.09
C GLN A 16 9.63 3.81 -13.27
N LYS A 17 10.75 3.76 -13.96
CA LYS A 17 12.07 3.85 -13.32
C LYS A 17 12.34 5.30 -12.94
N VAL A 18 12.80 5.48 -11.71
CA VAL A 18 13.18 6.79 -11.16
C VAL A 18 14.57 6.76 -10.57
N VAL A 19 15.25 7.89 -10.58
CA VAL A 19 16.45 8.15 -9.79
C VAL A 19 16.11 9.21 -8.77
N ILE A 20 16.47 8.97 -7.53
CA ILE A 20 16.25 9.89 -6.42
C ILE A 20 17.60 10.41 -5.97
N ASP A 21 17.80 11.72 -6.09
CA ASP A 21 18.92 12.40 -5.43
C ASP A 21 18.57 12.55 -3.96
N CYS A 22 19.35 11.90 -3.11
CA CYS A 22 19.11 11.91 -1.66
C CYS A 22 19.86 13.04 -0.93
N GLU A 23 20.56 13.90 -1.63
CA GLU A 23 21.24 15.06 -1.03
C GLU A 23 20.20 15.94 -0.33
N ASN A 24 20.47 16.33 0.93
CA ASN A 24 19.54 17.11 1.77
C ASN A 24 18.16 16.46 2.06
N LEU A 25 17.94 15.21 1.67
CA LEU A 25 16.79 14.43 2.14
C LEU A 25 17.14 13.66 3.42
N ASN A 26 16.12 13.34 4.18
CA ASN A 26 16.26 12.53 5.39
C ASN A 26 15.86 11.08 5.11
N VAL A 27 16.60 10.16 5.68
CA VAL A 27 16.24 8.74 5.77
C VAL A 27 15.85 8.46 7.22
N GLY A 28 14.68 7.89 7.42
CA GLY A 28 14.16 7.62 8.76
C GLY A 28 13.01 6.64 8.71
N GLY A 29 12.16 6.66 9.75
CA GLY A 29 11.01 5.78 9.83
C GLY A 29 9.75 6.51 10.28
N TYR A 30 8.64 6.17 9.67
CA TYR A 30 7.30 6.53 10.10
C TYR A 30 6.51 5.28 10.45
N GLY A 31 6.03 5.18 11.69
CA GLY A 31 5.39 3.94 12.17
C GLY A 31 6.31 2.72 12.01
N MET A 32 7.61 2.89 12.22
CA MET A 32 8.67 1.88 12.00
C MET A 32 8.83 1.43 10.53
N GLN A 33 8.11 2.03 9.59
CA GLN A 33 8.29 1.81 8.16
C GLN A 33 9.39 2.73 7.64
N ALA A 34 10.41 2.19 6.97
CA ALA A 34 11.48 2.97 6.36
C ALA A 34 10.92 4.01 5.36
N GLN A 35 11.40 5.23 5.42
CA GLN A 35 10.95 6.33 4.57
C GLN A 35 12.12 7.25 4.20
N ILE A 36 12.11 7.71 2.96
CA ILE A 36 12.91 8.86 2.49
C ILE A 36 11.94 10.04 2.34
N GLY A 37 12.32 11.20 2.83
CA GLY A 37 11.49 12.40 2.76
C GLY A 37 12.18 13.63 3.35
N THR A 38 11.40 14.61 3.75
CA THR A 38 11.86 15.85 4.37
C THR A 38 11.67 15.83 5.89
N THR A 39 12.16 16.85 6.57
CA THR A 39 11.85 17.04 8.00
C THR A 39 10.46 17.67 8.16
N TYR A 40 9.66 17.09 9.04
CA TYR A 40 8.39 17.67 9.47
C TYR A 40 8.27 17.61 11.01
N LYS A 41 8.22 18.75 11.66
CA LYS A 41 8.11 18.87 13.14
C LYS A 41 9.14 18.01 13.90
N GLY A 42 10.38 17.97 13.41
CA GLY A 42 11.47 17.22 14.03
C GLY A 42 11.46 15.71 13.74
N ALA A 43 10.56 15.21 12.92
CA ALA A 43 10.48 13.83 12.49
C ALA A 43 10.59 13.70 10.96
N ILE A 44 10.62 12.46 10.46
CA ILE A 44 10.55 12.21 9.02
C ILE A 44 9.17 12.63 8.49
N GLY A 45 9.16 13.45 7.44
CA GLY A 45 7.98 13.92 6.75
C GLY A 45 7.91 13.43 5.31
N ARG A 46 6.89 13.88 4.60
CA ARG A 46 6.68 13.61 3.17
C ARG A 46 7.28 14.73 2.34
N MET A 47 7.68 14.43 1.12
CA MET A 47 8.04 15.45 0.13
C MET A 47 6.77 16.13 -0.38
N ASP A 48 6.80 17.43 -0.53
CA ASP A 48 5.83 18.14 -1.36
C ASP A 48 6.21 18.04 -2.85
N LEU A 49 5.39 18.62 -3.73
CA LEU A 49 5.63 18.55 -5.16
C LEU A 49 6.95 19.23 -5.57
N ALA A 50 7.30 20.34 -4.97
CA ALA A 50 8.52 21.07 -5.32
C ALA A 50 9.76 20.23 -4.99
N VAL A 51 9.82 19.66 -3.80
CA VAL A 51 10.89 18.76 -3.39
C VAL A 51 10.94 17.50 -4.27
N TRP A 52 9.78 16.93 -4.62
CA TRP A 52 9.74 15.81 -5.56
C TRP A 52 10.35 16.17 -6.91
N LEU A 53 9.98 17.29 -7.51
CA LEU A 53 10.48 17.73 -8.81
C LEU A 53 11.98 18.04 -8.80
N ASP A 54 12.51 18.48 -7.67
CA ASP A 54 13.93 18.81 -7.50
C ASP A 54 14.79 17.55 -7.35
N HIS A 55 14.31 16.56 -6.60
CA HIS A 55 15.07 15.38 -6.22
C HIS A 55 14.80 14.13 -7.07
N VAL A 56 13.69 14.05 -7.80
CA VAL A 56 13.29 12.84 -8.52
C VAL A 56 13.31 13.03 -10.02
N ARG A 57 14.08 12.21 -10.70
CA ARG A 57 14.16 12.17 -12.17
C ARG A 57 13.55 10.89 -12.69
N VAL A 58 12.62 11.04 -13.62
CA VAL A 58 11.98 9.94 -14.34
C VAL A 58 12.91 9.50 -15.48
N ILE A 59 13.18 8.20 -15.55
CA ILE A 59 14.08 7.62 -16.55
C ILE A 59 13.30 6.69 -17.47
N ASN A 60 13.43 6.88 -18.78
CA ASN A 60 12.81 6.07 -19.82
C ASN A 60 11.26 6.07 -19.74
N LYS A 61 10.64 5.18 -20.50
CA LYS A 61 9.19 4.94 -20.43
C LYS A 61 8.89 3.88 -19.37
N PRO A 62 7.71 3.91 -18.75
CA PRO A 62 7.29 2.88 -17.81
C PRO A 62 7.24 1.52 -18.52
N GLN A 63 7.63 0.48 -17.78
CA GLN A 63 7.68 -0.90 -18.29
C GLN A 63 7.05 -1.82 -17.27
N LEU A 64 6.07 -2.62 -17.68
CA LEU A 64 5.29 -3.48 -16.77
C LEU A 64 5.86 -4.91 -16.62
N TRP A 65 6.96 -5.23 -17.30
CA TRP A 65 7.59 -6.56 -17.27
C TRP A 65 8.79 -6.66 -16.32
N TYR A 66 9.02 -5.66 -15.48
CA TYR A 66 10.04 -5.77 -14.45
C TYR A 66 9.67 -6.82 -13.40
N ASP A 67 10.60 -7.66 -13.00
CA ASP A 67 10.39 -8.71 -11.99
C ASP A 67 9.92 -8.12 -10.66
N GLU A 68 10.33 -6.91 -10.32
CA GLU A 68 9.92 -6.18 -9.12
C GLU A 68 8.42 -5.82 -9.11
N LEU A 69 7.76 -5.91 -10.24
CA LEU A 69 6.31 -5.69 -10.36
C LEU A 69 5.49 -6.98 -10.29
N ILE A 70 6.16 -8.15 -10.26
CA ILE A 70 5.50 -9.42 -10.01
C ILE A 70 5.25 -9.54 -8.50
N PRO A 71 4.00 -9.65 -8.05
CA PRO A 71 3.72 -9.76 -6.63
C PRO A 71 4.25 -11.10 -6.08
N MET A 72 4.94 -11.02 -4.95
CA MET A 72 5.37 -12.23 -4.22
C MET A 72 4.15 -12.88 -3.57
N GLU A 73 3.91 -14.14 -3.88
CA GLU A 73 2.85 -14.90 -3.19
C GLU A 73 3.26 -15.22 -1.76
N LEU A 74 2.39 -14.90 -0.81
CA LEU A 74 2.57 -15.22 0.61
C LEU A 74 1.36 -15.95 1.16
N THR A 75 1.61 -16.92 2.02
CA THR A 75 0.62 -17.57 2.89
C THR A 75 0.60 -16.89 4.26
N GLY A 76 -0.43 -17.14 5.07
CA GLY A 76 -0.48 -16.67 6.45
C GLY A 76 0.71 -17.15 7.29
N ALA A 77 1.14 -18.39 7.10
CA ALA A 77 2.32 -18.93 7.77
C ALA A 77 3.62 -18.22 7.37
N GLN A 78 3.78 -17.93 6.07
CA GLN A 78 4.95 -17.17 5.58
C GLN A 78 4.93 -15.73 6.07
N LEU A 79 3.76 -15.07 6.13
CA LEU A 79 3.64 -13.73 6.69
C LEU A 79 4.09 -13.64 8.15
N LYS A 80 3.78 -14.65 8.96
CA LYS A 80 4.21 -14.71 10.38
C LYS A 80 5.73 -14.75 10.53
N ALA A 81 6.40 -15.42 9.60
CA ALA A 81 7.85 -15.54 9.57
C ALA A 81 8.55 -14.42 8.78
N TYR A 82 7.78 -13.56 8.09
CA TYR A 82 8.34 -12.55 7.22
C TYR A 82 9.01 -11.43 8.01
N ASP A 83 10.21 -11.04 7.59
CA ASP A 83 10.95 -9.97 8.22
C ASP A 83 10.29 -8.61 7.93
N LYS A 84 9.89 -7.92 9.00
CA LYS A 84 9.24 -6.61 8.91
C LYS A 84 10.13 -5.52 8.36
N ASP A 85 11.42 -5.68 8.43
CA ASP A 85 12.39 -4.69 7.94
C ASP A 85 12.53 -4.73 6.40
N LEU A 86 12.03 -5.79 5.75
CA LEU A 86 11.92 -5.88 4.28
C LEU A 86 10.70 -5.14 3.70
N ALA A 87 9.79 -4.65 4.54
CA ALA A 87 8.65 -3.85 4.09
C ALA A 87 9.12 -2.42 3.65
N PRO A 88 8.45 -1.79 2.67
CA PRO A 88 7.26 -2.26 1.94
C PRO A 88 7.60 -3.19 0.78
N VAL A 89 6.72 -4.13 0.48
CA VAL A 89 6.89 -5.10 -0.62
C VAL A 89 5.56 -5.38 -1.33
N LEU A 90 5.61 -5.61 -2.64
CA LEU A 90 4.42 -5.99 -3.43
C LEU A 90 4.16 -7.48 -3.22
N VAL A 91 2.97 -7.83 -2.73
CA VAL A 91 2.58 -9.21 -2.41
C VAL A 91 1.23 -9.57 -3.00
N MET A 92 0.96 -10.88 -3.04
CA MET A 92 -0.36 -11.44 -3.31
C MET A 92 -0.70 -12.46 -2.24
N PHE A 93 -1.91 -12.36 -1.69
CA PHE A 93 -2.55 -13.39 -0.88
C PHE A 93 -3.68 -14.01 -1.67
N LYS A 94 -3.71 -15.33 -1.76
CA LYS A 94 -4.75 -16.09 -2.47
C LYS A 94 -5.78 -16.67 -1.50
N ASP A 95 -6.99 -16.87 -2.01
CA ASP A 95 -8.10 -17.54 -1.29
C ASP A 95 -8.46 -16.92 0.06
N VAL A 96 -8.26 -15.62 0.19
CA VAL A 96 -8.59 -14.85 1.41
C VAL A 96 -10.04 -14.37 1.39
N THR A 97 -10.57 -14.02 2.56
CA THR A 97 -11.89 -13.40 2.69
C THR A 97 -11.79 -12.09 3.46
N ILE A 98 -12.72 -11.16 3.22
CA ILE A 98 -12.85 -9.94 4.02
C ILE A 98 -13.94 -10.19 5.06
N LYS A 99 -13.60 -10.14 6.34
CA LYS A 99 -14.49 -10.47 7.45
C LYS A 99 -15.76 -9.62 7.46
N GLU A 100 -15.63 -8.34 7.14
CA GLU A 100 -16.73 -7.35 7.14
C GLU A 100 -17.55 -7.33 5.85
N ALA A 101 -17.23 -8.17 4.85
CA ALA A 101 -17.95 -8.23 3.59
C ALA A 101 -19.28 -8.98 3.77
N ASP A 102 -20.36 -8.23 3.77
CA ASP A 102 -21.74 -8.72 3.96
C ASP A 102 -22.63 -8.56 2.72
N GLY A 103 -22.05 -8.11 1.60
CA GLY A 103 -22.75 -7.81 0.35
C GLY A 103 -23.25 -6.37 0.24
N THR A 104 -23.08 -5.55 1.28
CA THR A 104 -23.46 -4.14 1.31
C THR A 104 -22.34 -3.21 1.78
N ALA A 105 -21.48 -3.69 2.67
CA ALA A 105 -20.39 -2.90 3.25
C ALA A 105 -19.36 -2.51 2.19
N THR A 106 -18.96 -1.24 2.20
CA THR A 106 -17.96 -0.69 1.29
C THR A 106 -16.56 -0.74 1.89
N PHE A 107 -15.52 -0.58 1.06
CA PHE A 107 -14.13 -0.65 1.51
C PHE A 107 -13.78 0.42 2.54
N ALA A 108 -14.08 1.68 2.26
CA ALA A 108 -13.72 2.80 3.12
C ALA A 108 -14.80 3.89 3.14
N PRO A 109 -15.92 3.65 3.82
CA PRO A 109 -16.94 4.66 3.99
C PRO A 109 -16.43 5.79 4.90
N GLU A 110 -16.85 7.01 4.62
CA GLU A 110 -16.33 8.23 5.24
C GLU A 110 -16.56 8.31 6.76
N ASP A 111 -17.64 7.71 7.23
CA ASP A 111 -18.06 7.69 8.65
C ASP A 111 -17.21 6.74 9.52
N LEU A 112 -16.48 5.82 8.89
CA LEU A 112 -15.59 4.87 9.61
C LEU A 112 -14.10 5.24 9.52
N LYS A 113 -13.75 6.37 8.89
CA LYS A 113 -12.36 6.76 8.75
C LYS A 113 -11.69 7.10 10.07
N ASP A 114 -10.44 6.71 10.20
CA ASP A 114 -9.57 7.16 11.29
C ASP A 114 -8.93 8.54 11.01
N GLY A 115 -8.12 9.02 11.95
CA GLY A 115 -7.41 10.30 11.81
C GLY A 115 -6.40 10.36 10.65
N GLY A 116 -6.09 9.24 10.01
CA GLY A 116 -5.26 9.13 8.81
C GLY A 116 -6.05 9.01 7.51
N ASN A 117 -7.36 9.30 7.53
CA ASN A 117 -8.30 9.20 6.41
C ASN A 117 -8.29 7.79 5.78
N GLY A 118 -8.22 6.76 6.59
CA GLY A 118 -8.28 5.38 6.13
C GLY A 118 -9.24 4.55 6.98
N VAL A 119 -9.75 3.48 6.39
CA VAL A 119 -10.56 2.46 7.05
C VAL A 119 -9.80 1.14 7.05
N ASN A 120 -9.78 0.48 8.18
CA ASN A 120 -9.19 -0.84 8.33
C ASN A 120 -10.28 -1.90 8.25
N ARG A 121 -10.08 -2.87 7.35
CA ARG A 121 -10.87 -4.10 7.23
C ARG A 121 -9.98 -5.29 7.62
N THR A 122 -10.58 -6.43 7.84
CA THR A 122 -9.88 -7.63 8.27
C THR A 122 -9.85 -8.65 7.13
N LEU A 123 -8.66 -8.91 6.56
CA LEU A 123 -8.46 -10.10 5.73
C LEU A 123 -8.26 -11.31 6.63
N VAL A 124 -8.97 -12.38 6.33
CA VAL A 124 -8.76 -13.72 6.89
C VAL A 124 -7.97 -14.52 5.89
N LEU A 125 -6.77 -14.94 6.27
CA LEU A 125 -5.82 -15.64 5.42
C LEU A 125 -6.11 -17.16 5.39
N ASP A 126 -5.34 -17.88 4.59
CA ASP A 126 -5.47 -19.33 4.37
C ASP A 126 -5.33 -20.19 5.64
N ASP A 127 -4.57 -19.70 6.63
CA ASP A 127 -4.34 -20.34 7.93
C ASP A 127 -5.27 -19.80 9.05
N ASN A 128 -6.33 -19.07 8.69
CA ASN A 128 -7.24 -18.34 9.58
C ASN A 128 -6.58 -17.21 10.41
N SER A 129 -5.34 -16.90 10.16
CA SER A 129 -4.76 -15.67 10.72
C SER A 129 -5.33 -14.44 10.04
N THR A 130 -5.13 -13.27 10.63
CA THR A 130 -5.71 -12.03 10.14
C THR A 130 -4.64 -11.03 9.74
N LEU A 131 -4.94 -10.24 8.71
CA LEU A 131 -4.13 -9.15 8.23
C LEU A 131 -4.99 -7.90 8.07
N THR A 132 -4.49 -6.75 8.50
CA THR A 132 -5.20 -5.48 8.27
C THR A 132 -5.21 -5.14 6.79
N PHE A 133 -6.40 -4.97 6.21
CA PHE A 133 -6.59 -4.43 4.88
C PHE A 133 -6.97 -2.97 5.00
N ARG A 134 -6.02 -2.08 4.71
CA ARG A 134 -6.21 -0.65 4.86
C ARG A 134 -6.56 0.00 3.52
N THR A 135 -7.66 0.73 3.49
CA THR A 135 -8.10 1.51 2.31
C THR A 135 -8.24 2.97 2.70
N SER A 136 -7.65 3.86 1.90
CA SER A 136 -7.86 5.30 2.06
C SER A 136 -9.26 5.69 1.59
N THR A 137 -9.92 6.65 2.24
CA THR A 137 -11.17 7.24 1.76
C THR A 137 -11.01 7.99 0.43
N TYR A 138 -9.77 8.31 0.05
CA TYR A 138 -9.44 8.90 -1.25
C TYR A 138 -9.18 7.88 -2.35
N ALA A 139 -9.21 6.57 -2.05
CA ALA A 139 -9.07 5.55 -3.07
C ALA A 139 -10.28 5.58 -4.02
N ASN A 140 -10.03 5.41 -5.31
CA ASN A 140 -11.10 5.43 -6.33
C ASN A 140 -12.15 4.31 -6.18
N PHE A 141 -11.85 3.32 -5.34
CA PHE A 141 -12.74 2.21 -5.00
C PHE A 141 -13.25 2.23 -3.54
N SER A 142 -13.03 3.33 -2.82
CA SER A 142 -13.40 3.44 -1.40
C SER A 142 -14.88 3.17 -1.13
N THR A 143 -15.75 3.55 -2.06
CA THR A 143 -17.20 3.38 -2.01
C THR A 143 -17.72 2.11 -2.69
N GLU A 144 -16.82 1.31 -3.30
CA GLU A 144 -17.21 0.03 -3.88
C GLU A 144 -17.56 -0.97 -2.78
N VAL A 145 -18.57 -1.82 -3.05
CA VAL A 145 -18.98 -2.89 -2.14
C VAL A 145 -17.92 -3.99 -2.13
N MET A 146 -17.53 -4.39 -0.93
CA MET A 146 -16.55 -5.46 -0.75
C MET A 146 -17.10 -6.80 -1.28
N PRO A 147 -16.30 -7.56 -2.05
CA PRO A 147 -16.71 -8.86 -2.54
C PRO A 147 -16.86 -9.85 -1.38
N THR A 148 -17.94 -10.60 -1.38
CA THR A 148 -18.14 -11.74 -0.48
C THR A 148 -17.46 -12.99 -1.04
N GLY A 149 -17.10 -13.93 -0.15
CA GLY A 149 -16.43 -15.17 -0.52
C GLY A 149 -14.93 -15.02 -0.70
N LYS A 150 -14.31 -16.01 -1.34
CA LYS A 150 -12.86 -16.06 -1.54
C LYS A 150 -12.41 -15.16 -2.68
N ILE A 151 -11.36 -14.42 -2.43
CA ILE A 151 -10.71 -13.50 -3.37
C ILE A 151 -9.19 -13.66 -3.32
N ASN A 152 -8.51 -13.19 -4.37
CA ASN A 152 -7.08 -12.93 -4.32
C ASN A 152 -6.87 -11.44 -4.15
N VAL A 153 -5.94 -11.05 -3.28
CA VAL A 153 -5.62 -9.64 -3.02
C VAL A 153 -4.16 -9.39 -3.32
N ILE A 154 -3.90 -8.48 -4.26
CA ILE A 154 -2.57 -7.93 -4.52
C ILE A 154 -2.48 -6.58 -3.80
N GLY A 155 -1.32 -6.26 -3.25
CA GLY A 155 -1.15 -4.97 -2.59
C GLY A 155 0.26 -4.76 -2.05
N ILE A 156 0.48 -3.56 -1.56
CA ILE A 156 1.71 -3.23 -0.86
C ILE A 156 1.56 -3.69 0.60
N LEU A 157 2.31 -4.72 0.97
CA LEU A 157 2.48 -5.13 2.35
C LEU A 157 3.40 -4.13 3.03
N SER A 158 2.89 -3.45 4.02
CA SER A 158 3.60 -2.46 4.80
C SER A 158 3.38 -2.70 6.30
N ARG A 159 4.07 -1.95 7.13
CA ARG A 159 3.86 -2.01 8.58
C ARG A 159 3.50 -0.65 9.13
N TYR A 160 2.69 -0.65 10.17
CA TYR A 160 2.50 0.49 11.02
C TYR A 160 2.81 0.06 12.47
N ASN A 161 3.93 0.53 13.00
CA ASN A 161 4.55 0.00 14.22
C ASN A 161 4.79 -1.52 14.09
N SER A 162 4.23 -2.32 14.99
CA SER A 162 4.34 -3.79 14.98
C SER A 162 3.28 -4.50 14.14
N THR A 163 2.31 -3.76 13.57
CA THR A 163 1.16 -4.35 12.87
C THR A 163 1.41 -4.39 11.37
N TRP A 164 1.22 -5.54 10.75
CA TRP A 164 1.17 -5.69 9.32
C TRP A 164 -0.13 -5.11 8.74
N GLN A 165 -0.01 -4.44 7.61
CA GLN A 165 -1.15 -4.00 6.81
C GLN A 165 -0.86 -4.17 5.32
N ILE A 166 -1.89 -4.48 4.55
CA ILE A 166 -1.84 -4.49 3.09
C ILE A 166 -2.71 -3.35 2.54
N VAL A 167 -2.21 -2.69 1.50
CA VAL A 167 -2.90 -1.61 0.79
C VAL A 167 -3.00 -1.99 -0.68
N ALA A 168 -4.22 -2.22 -1.19
CA ALA A 168 -4.46 -2.38 -2.61
C ALA A 168 -4.26 -1.03 -3.32
N ARG A 169 -3.67 -1.06 -4.50
CA ARG A 169 -3.37 0.16 -5.30
C ARG A 169 -4.59 0.61 -6.09
N THR A 170 -5.37 -0.36 -6.57
CA THR A 170 -6.57 -0.17 -7.38
C THR A 170 -7.57 -1.28 -7.10
N TYR A 171 -8.82 -1.13 -7.56
CA TYR A 171 -9.83 -2.18 -7.44
C TYR A 171 -9.46 -3.48 -8.18
N SER A 172 -8.69 -3.38 -9.28
CA SER A 172 -8.22 -4.57 -10.03
C SER A 172 -7.20 -5.43 -9.27
N ASP A 173 -6.64 -4.92 -8.18
CA ASP A 173 -5.81 -5.71 -7.26
C ASP A 173 -6.63 -6.68 -6.41
N ILE A 174 -7.98 -6.58 -6.46
CA ILE A 174 -8.94 -7.41 -5.72
C ILE A 174 -9.66 -8.32 -6.73
N GLN A 175 -9.21 -9.56 -6.82
CA GLN A 175 -9.62 -10.51 -7.86
C GLN A 175 -10.58 -11.55 -7.26
N ARG A 176 -11.79 -11.63 -7.80
CA ARG A 176 -12.73 -12.70 -7.41
C ARG A 176 -12.23 -14.03 -7.96
N ASN A 177 -12.28 -15.07 -7.12
CA ASN A 177 -12.08 -16.42 -7.59
C ASN A 177 -13.39 -16.89 -8.24
N ASN A 178 -13.34 -17.21 -9.53
CA ASN A 178 -14.47 -17.76 -10.28
C ASN A 178 -14.64 -19.26 -9.96
#